data_75ebd19f9c36fb538b8227ad6fc4fde5
#
_entry.id   75ebd19f9c36fb538b8227ad6fc4fde5
#
_cell.length_a   1.000
_cell.length_b   1.000
_cell.length_c   1.000
_cell.angle_alpha   90.00
_cell.angle_beta   90.00
_cell.angle_gamma   90.00
#
_symmetry.space_group_name_H-M   'P 1'
#
loop_
_entity.id
_entity.type
_entity.pdbx_description
1 polymer ?
#
loop_
_entity_poly.entity_id
_entity_poly.type
_entity_poly.pdbx_seq_one_letter_code
_entity_poly.pdbx_strand_id
1 'polypeptide(L)'
;LGVKVSWTLGNEENWNRTHRFAGKLWVGGGLLLLLGALLPLQAMVWVMICVTAALGIAPIAYSYAIFRQHRKAGVAYEKIPKSRAEKIASRVAAVLVCVTLLGTALLLFTGSMEASCGDTALTIHATWWADLSLSYSEIDTIEYRSNLDTGMRTNGFGSARFSLGTFCNDEFGSYTLYAYTKASEFVVLTADGKTLVIGMDEPERTREIYDELIARIHR
;
A
#
# COMPACT_ATOMS: atom_id res chain seq x y z
N LEU A 1 -22.64 -18.54 3.15
CA LEU A 1 -21.35 -18.03 2.71
C LEU A 1 -20.90 -18.84 1.50
N GLY A 2 -20.32 -18.21 0.45
CA GLY A 2 -19.81 -18.94 -0.72
C GLY A 2 -19.80 -18.08 -2.00
N VAL A 3 -19.37 -18.70 -3.10
CA VAL A 3 -19.29 -18.07 -4.44
C VAL A 3 -20.69 -17.89 -5.01
N LYS A 4 -21.29 -16.73 -4.76
CA LYS A 4 -22.66 -16.39 -5.19
C LYS A 4 -22.64 -15.62 -6.50
N VAL A 5 -22.42 -16.33 -7.60
CA VAL A 5 -22.55 -15.77 -8.96
C VAL A 5 -23.80 -16.35 -9.64
N SER A 6 -24.33 -15.65 -10.65
CA SER A 6 -25.63 -16.02 -11.26
C SER A 6 -25.71 -17.47 -11.76
N TRP A 7 -24.58 -18.00 -12.25
CA TRP A 7 -24.52 -19.36 -12.75
C TRP A 7 -24.31 -20.42 -11.65
N THR A 8 -23.73 -20.09 -10.49
CA THR A 8 -23.69 -21.04 -9.36
C THR A 8 -25.04 -21.15 -8.68
N LEU A 9 -25.76 -20.03 -8.56
CA LEU A 9 -27.08 -20.00 -7.94
C LEU A 9 -28.15 -20.68 -8.81
N GLY A 10 -28.00 -20.68 -10.13
CA GLY A 10 -28.97 -21.25 -11.08
C GLY A 10 -28.83 -22.75 -11.30
N ASN A 11 -27.88 -23.44 -10.67
CA ASN A 11 -27.67 -24.87 -10.82
C ASN A 11 -27.01 -25.48 -9.58
N GLU A 12 -27.71 -26.42 -8.95
CA GLU A 12 -27.26 -27.03 -7.69
C GLU A 12 -25.96 -27.85 -7.84
N GLU A 13 -25.78 -28.53 -8.95
CA GLU A 13 -24.57 -29.30 -9.22
C GLU A 13 -23.36 -28.36 -9.33
N ASN A 14 -23.47 -27.27 -10.06
CA ASN A 14 -22.41 -26.26 -10.17
C ASN A 14 -22.11 -25.66 -8.79
N TRP A 15 -23.13 -25.34 -8.00
CA TRP A 15 -22.99 -24.87 -6.64
C TRP A 15 -22.18 -25.84 -5.78
N ASN A 16 -22.61 -27.09 -5.71
CA ASN A 16 -22.01 -28.12 -4.87
C ASN A 16 -20.55 -28.41 -5.28
N ARG A 17 -20.28 -28.55 -6.59
CA ARG A 17 -18.91 -28.77 -7.10
C ARG A 17 -17.99 -27.59 -6.82
N THR A 18 -18.47 -26.37 -7.03
CA THR A 18 -17.70 -25.14 -6.77
C THR A 18 -17.34 -25.02 -5.29
N HIS A 19 -18.29 -25.28 -4.39
CA HIS A 19 -18.03 -25.14 -2.94
C HIS A 19 -17.12 -26.24 -2.40
N ARG A 20 -17.23 -27.48 -2.90
CA ARG A 20 -16.29 -28.55 -2.56
C ARG A 20 -14.87 -28.22 -3.02
N PHE A 21 -14.72 -27.68 -4.22
CA PHE A 21 -13.42 -27.23 -4.72
C PHE A 21 -12.87 -26.06 -3.91
N ALA A 22 -13.68 -25.03 -3.68
CA ALA A 22 -13.32 -23.88 -2.89
C ALA A 22 -12.88 -24.26 -1.47
N GLY A 23 -13.62 -25.16 -0.80
CA GLY A 23 -13.26 -25.62 0.56
C GLY A 23 -11.87 -26.26 0.62
N LYS A 24 -11.54 -27.16 -0.30
CA LYS A 24 -10.21 -27.76 -0.39
C LYS A 24 -9.13 -26.72 -0.66
N LEU A 25 -9.40 -25.79 -1.59
CA LEU A 25 -8.47 -24.71 -1.95
C LEU A 25 -8.20 -23.78 -0.76
N TRP A 26 -9.24 -23.42 0.02
CA TRP A 26 -9.11 -22.55 1.19
C TRP A 26 -8.30 -23.20 2.31
N VAL A 27 -8.50 -24.51 2.56
CA VAL A 27 -7.71 -25.25 3.54
C VAL A 27 -6.24 -25.32 3.10
N GLY A 28 -5.97 -25.72 1.86
CA GLY A 28 -4.60 -25.78 1.33
C GLY A 28 -3.93 -24.40 1.28
N GLY A 29 -4.65 -23.38 0.84
CA GLY A 29 -4.16 -21.99 0.80
C GLY A 29 -3.90 -21.42 2.20
N GLY A 30 -4.75 -21.72 3.18
CA GLY A 30 -4.52 -21.35 4.57
C GLY A 30 -3.25 -21.97 5.15
N LEU A 31 -2.99 -23.25 4.87
CA LEU A 31 -1.75 -23.92 5.25
C LEU A 31 -0.52 -23.29 4.58
N LEU A 32 -0.63 -22.95 3.28
CA LEU A 32 0.46 -22.26 2.57
C LEU A 32 0.74 -20.88 3.15
N LEU A 33 -0.29 -20.14 3.57
CA LEU A 33 -0.11 -18.84 4.24
C LEU A 33 0.59 -18.99 5.60
N LEU A 34 0.23 -20.03 6.38
CA LEU A 34 0.90 -20.32 7.64
C LEU A 34 2.38 -20.67 7.44
N LEU A 35 2.70 -21.49 6.45
CA LEU A 35 4.09 -21.81 6.09
C LEU A 35 4.82 -20.59 5.53
N GLY A 36 4.13 -19.75 4.77
CA GLY A 36 4.66 -18.50 4.22
C GLY A 36 5.10 -17.52 5.30
N ALA A 37 4.52 -17.56 6.50
CA ALA A 37 4.92 -16.73 7.64
C ALA A 37 6.34 -17.03 8.16
N LEU A 38 6.92 -18.18 7.79
CA LEU A 38 8.29 -18.55 8.13
C LEU A 38 9.33 -18.05 7.10
N LEU A 39 8.89 -17.42 6.00
CA LEU A 39 9.76 -16.91 4.95
C LEU A 39 10.25 -15.49 5.26
N PRO A 40 11.37 -15.07 4.65
CA PRO A 40 11.79 -13.66 4.69
C PRO A 40 10.66 -12.74 4.22
N LEU A 41 10.58 -11.52 4.79
CA LEU A 41 9.46 -10.58 4.60
C LEU A 41 9.05 -10.39 3.13
N GLN A 42 10.02 -10.22 2.25
CA GLN A 42 9.75 -10.01 0.82
C GLN A 42 9.08 -11.22 0.16
N ALA A 43 9.55 -12.44 0.46
CA ALA A 43 8.96 -13.68 -0.04
C ALA A 43 7.57 -13.93 0.57
N MET A 44 7.40 -13.67 1.86
CA MET A 44 6.12 -13.76 2.57
C MET A 44 5.05 -12.87 1.90
N VAL A 45 5.37 -11.62 1.58
CA VAL A 45 4.45 -10.69 0.91
C VAL A 45 3.99 -11.23 -0.45
N TRP A 46 4.91 -11.75 -1.28
CA TRP A 46 4.55 -12.34 -2.56
C TRP A 46 3.69 -13.60 -2.42
N VAL A 47 4.00 -14.47 -1.47
CA VAL A 47 3.18 -15.65 -1.16
C VAL A 47 1.77 -15.24 -0.74
N MET A 48 1.64 -14.25 0.15
CA MET A 48 0.34 -13.72 0.58
C MET A 48 -0.48 -13.19 -0.61
N ILE A 49 0.12 -12.38 -1.47
CA ILE A 49 -0.56 -11.82 -2.65
C ILE A 49 -1.03 -12.94 -3.60
N CYS A 50 -0.13 -13.86 -3.96
CA CYS A 50 -0.43 -14.93 -4.92
C CYS A 50 -1.49 -15.89 -4.37
N VAL A 51 -1.36 -16.33 -3.13
CA VAL A 51 -2.32 -17.27 -2.51
C VAL A 51 -3.68 -16.59 -2.34
N THR A 52 -3.74 -15.37 -1.84
CA THR A 52 -5.02 -14.65 -1.66
C THR A 52 -5.73 -14.42 -3.01
N ALA A 53 -4.98 -14.03 -4.03
CA ALA A 53 -5.53 -13.90 -5.39
C ALA A 53 -6.06 -15.24 -5.92
N ALA A 54 -5.32 -16.33 -5.74
CA ALA A 54 -5.75 -17.66 -6.15
C ALA A 54 -7.02 -18.13 -5.41
N LEU A 55 -7.10 -17.90 -4.09
CA LEU A 55 -8.27 -18.22 -3.27
C LEU A 55 -9.54 -17.47 -3.70
N GLY A 56 -9.41 -16.25 -4.20
CA GLY A 56 -10.52 -15.46 -4.73
C GLY A 56 -10.90 -15.83 -6.16
N ILE A 57 -9.92 -15.93 -7.06
CA ILE A 57 -10.16 -16.07 -8.51
C ILE A 57 -10.47 -17.52 -8.90
N ALA A 58 -9.74 -18.51 -8.37
CA ALA A 58 -9.86 -19.89 -8.82
C ALA A 58 -11.24 -20.51 -8.64
N PRO A 59 -11.98 -20.30 -7.51
CA PRO A 59 -13.35 -20.80 -7.40
C PRO A 59 -14.33 -20.21 -8.40
N ILE A 60 -14.15 -18.93 -8.74
CA ILE A 60 -14.98 -18.24 -9.75
C ILE A 60 -14.69 -18.81 -11.14
N ALA A 61 -13.41 -18.93 -11.49
CA ALA A 61 -12.98 -19.51 -12.76
C ALA A 61 -13.45 -20.96 -12.93
N TYR A 62 -13.32 -21.78 -11.87
CA TYR A 62 -13.77 -23.15 -11.85
C TYR A 62 -15.30 -23.26 -12.06
N SER A 63 -16.07 -22.45 -11.34
CA SER A 63 -17.54 -22.42 -11.51
C SER A 63 -17.96 -21.98 -12.90
N TYR A 64 -17.23 -21.05 -13.50
CA TYR A 64 -17.48 -20.61 -14.87
C TYR A 64 -17.14 -21.72 -15.90
N ALA A 65 -16.06 -22.47 -15.67
CA ALA A 65 -15.70 -23.61 -16.51
C ALA A 65 -16.81 -24.68 -16.52
N ILE A 66 -17.34 -25.02 -15.32
CA ILE A 66 -18.49 -25.93 -15.20
C ILE A 66 -19.72 -25.36 -15.96
N PHE A 67 -20.04 -24.09 -15.76
CA PHE A 67 -21.13 -23.43 -16.45
C PHE A 67 -20.98 -23.56 -17.98
N ARG A 68 -19.77 -23.32 -18.53
CA ARG A 68 -19.52 -23.48 -19.96
C ARG A 68 -19.70 -24.92 -20.44
N GLN A 69 -19.25 -25.93 -19.65
CA GLN A 69 -19.42 -27.34 -19.98
C GLN A 69 -20.90 -27.73 -20.00
N HIS A 70 -21.64 -27.37 -18.96
CA HIS A 70 -23.06 -27.60 -18.84
C HIS A 70 -23.87 -26.97 -19.98
N ARG A 71 -23.51 -25.74 -20.34
CA ARG A 71 -24.16 -25.05 -21.44
C ARG A 71 -23.94 -25.74 -22.82
N LYS A 72 -22.76 -26.31 -23.03
CA LYS A 72 -22.47 -27.12 -24.23
C LYS A 72 -23.24 -28.46 -24.23
N ALA A 73 -23.50 -29.02 -23.07
CA ALA A 73 -24.26 -30.25 -22.87
C ALA A 73 -25.78 -30.01 -22.83
N GLY A 74 -26.27 -28.79 -23.06
CA GLY A 74 -27.69 -28.46 -23.05
C GLY A 74 -28.38 -28.45 -21.68
N VAL A 75 -27.58 -28.45 -20.58
CA VAL A 75 -28.11 -28.40 -19.20
C VAL A 75 -28.76 -27.04 -18.94
N ALA A 76 -30.01 -27.04 -18.50
CA ALA A 76 -30.75 -25.83 -18.19
C ALA A 76 -30.24 -25.21 -16.86
N TYR A 77 -30.15 -23.87 -16.85
CA TYR A 77 -29.88 -23.10 -15.66
C TYR A 77 -31.09 -22.25 -15.29
N GLU A 78 -31.53 -22.37 -14.07
CA GLU A 78 -32.66 -21.59 -13.59
C GLU A 78 -32.25 -20.11 -13.48
N LYS A 79 -33.07 -19.23 -14.08
CA LYS A 79 -32.89 -17.78 -13.91
C LYS A 79 -33.54 -17.36 -12.60
N ILE A 80 -32.73 -17.23 -11.55
CA ILE A 80 -33.21 -16.72 -10.28
C ILE A 80 -33.43 -15.20 -10.43
N PRO A 81 -34.67 -14.72 -10.38
CA PRO A 81 -34.97 -13.30 -10.48
C PRO A 81 -34.48 -12.61 -9.23
N LYS A 82 -33.50 -11.69 -9.37
CA LYS A 82 -33.06 -10.85 -8.26
C LYS A 82 -34.19 -9.90 -7.85
N SER A 83 -34.47 -9.83 -6.57
CA SER A 83 -35.40 -8.85 -6.01
C SER A 83 -34.91 -7.41 -6.28
N ARG A 84 -35.79 -6.42 -6.19
CA ARG A 84 -35.42 -5.01 -6.34
C ARG A 84 -34.38 -4.60 -5.30
N ALA A 85 -34.53 -5.08 -4.08
CA ALA A 85 -33.57 -4.82 -2.99
C ALA A 85 -32.18 -5.41 -3.28
N GLU A 86 -32.08 -6.65 -3.78
CA GLU A 86 -30.81 -7.27 -4.15
C GLU A 86 -30.10 -6.56 -5.31
N LYS A 87 -30.87 -6.05 -6.29
CA LYS A 87 -30.31 -5.26 -7.39
C LYS A 87 -29.74 -3.93 -6.87
N ILE A 88 -30.45 -3.27 -5.97
CA ILE A 88 -29.98 -2.03 -5.33
C ILE A 88 -28.74 -2.33 -4.49
N ALA A 89 -28.79 -3.33 -3.61
CA ALA A 89 -27.66 -3.71 -2.76
C ALA A 89 -26.40 -4.06 -3.57
N SER A 90 -26.54 -4.79 -4.69
CA SER A 90 -25.40 -5.11 -5.54
C SER A 90 -24.81 -3.87 -6.24
N ARG A 91 -25.63 -2.89 -6.63
CA ARG A 91 -25.15 -1.63 -7.20
C ARG A 91 -24.45 -0.78 -6.15
N VAL A 92 -25.03 -0.65 -4.96
CA VAL A 92 -24.41 0.07 -3.84
C VAL A 92 -23.04 -0.55 -3.48
N ALA A 93 -22.99 -1.89 -3.38
CA ALA A 93 -21.71 -2.58 -3.12
C ALA A 93 -20.67 -2.32 -4.21
N ALA A 94 -21.07 -2.35 -5.48
CA ALA A 94 -20.17 -2.04 -6.59
C ALA A 94 -19.66 -0.59 -6.53
N VAL A 95 -20.52 0.38 -6.25
CA VAL A 95 -20.14 1.79 -6.08
C VAL A 95 -19.16 1.96 -4.91
N LEU A 96 -19.44 1.33 -3.77
CA LEU A 96 -18.54 1.36 -2.62
C LEU A 96 -17.16 0.80 -2.96
N VAL A 97 -17.09 -0.32 -3.66
CA VAL A 97 -15.82 -0.90 -4.12
C VAL A 97 -15.07 0.07 -5.04
N CYS A 98 -15.77 0.66 -6.03
CA CYS A 98 -15.15 1.64 -6.93
C CYS A 98 -14.65 2.87 -6.18
N VAL A 99 -15.42 3.41 -5.24
CA VAL A 99 -15.03 4.57 -4.41
C VAL A 99 -13.82 4.23 -3.55
N THR A 100 -13.80 3.03 -2.93
CA THR A 100 -12.65 2.58 -2.13
C THR A 100 -11.39 2.43 -2.98
N LEU A 101 -11.49 1.79 -4.15
CA LEU A 101 -10.36 1.64 -5.05
C LEU A 101 -9.84 2.98 -5.56
N LEU A 102 -10.75 3.89 -5.94
CA LEU A 102 -10.37 5.23 -6.37
C LEU A 102 -9.72 6.02 -5.24
N GLY A 103 -10.30 6.00 -4.04
CA GLY A 103 -9.74 6.65 -2.85
C GLY A 103 -8.36 6.11 -2.51
N THR A 104 -8.17 4.79 -2.54
CA THR A 104 -6.86 4.16 -2.32
C THR A 104 -5.86 4.56 -3.41
N ALA A 105 -6.28 4.59 -4.67
CA ALA A 105 -5.41 5.03 -5.77
C ALA A 105 -5.00 6.50 -5.60
N LEU A 106 -5.93 7.38 -5.23
CA LEU A 106 -5.62 8.77 -4.94
C LEU A 106 -4.59 8.89 -3.81
N LEU A 107 -4.80 8.21 -2.69
CA LEU A 107 -3.84 8.21 -1.56
C LEU A 107 -2.45 7.70 -1.97
N LEU A 108 -2.37 6.64 -2.78
CA LEU A 108 -1.09 6.03 -3.14
C LEU A 108 -0.30 6.79 -4.20
N PHE A 109 -1.00 7.51 -5.11
CA PHE A 109 -0.39 8.09 -6.30
C PHE A 109 -0.45 9.62 -6.38
N THR A 110 -1.14 10.29 -5.43
CA THR A 110 -1.23 11.75 -5.42
C THR A 110 -0.60 12.35 -4.17
N GLY A 111 -0.55 13.66 -4.11
CA GLY A 111 0.03 14.44 -3.04
C GLY A 111 1.34 15.10 -3.44
N SER A 112 1.77 16.05 -2.62
CA SER A 112 3.04 16.77 -2.71
C SER A 112 3.73 16.79 -1.35
N MET A 113 5.03 16.91 -1.36
CA MET A 113 5.85 17.24 -0.21
C MET A 113 6.74 18.43 -0.60
N GLU A 114 6.72 19.45 0.22
CA GLU A 114 7.50 20.66 0.03
C GLU A 114 8.27 20.96 1.30
N ALA A 115 9.56 21.19 1.15
CA ALA A 115 10.41 21.70 2.22
C ALA A 115 10.76 23.15 1.90
N SER A 116 10.54 24.03 2.85
CA SER A 116 10.82 25.48 2.70
C SER A 116 11.60 25.99 3.89
N CYS A 117 12.62 26.79 3.58
CA CYS A 117 13.45 27.45 4.57
C CYS A 117 12.87 28.84 4.85
N GLY A 118 12.13 28.98 5.97
CA GLY A 118 11.62 30.27 6.44
C GLY A 118 12.71 31.14 7.08
N ASP A 119 12.34 32.24 7.72
CA ASP A 119 13.30 33.15 8.35
C ASP A 119 13.96 32.54 9.59
N THR A 120 13.25 31.70 10.35
CA THR A 120 13.70 31.15 11.63
C THR A 120 13.67 29.62 11.71
N ALA A 121 13.01 28.97 10.77
CA ALA A 121 12.77 27.53 10.80
C ALA A 121 12.69 26.91 9.41
N LEU A 122 13.11 25.66 9.32
CA LEU A 122 12.76 24.75 8.24
C LEU A 122 11.35 24.24 8.46
N THR A 123 10.50 24.31 7.44
CA THR A 123 9.14 23.75 7.47
C THR A 123 8.98 22.75 6.34
N ILE A 124 8.44 21.57 6.70
CA ILE A 124 8.13 20.52 5.73
C ILE A 124 6.63 20.28 5.76
N HIS A 125 6.01 20.51 4.61
CA HIS A 125 4.61 20.23 4.35
C HIS A 125 4.47 18.91 3.59
N ALA A 126 3.64 17.99 4.07
CA ALA A 126 3.37 16.72 3.39
C ALA A 126 1.87 16.43 3.36
N THR A 127 1.29 16.29 2.16
CA THR A 127 -0.16 16.18 1.92
C THR A 127 -0.85 15.11 2.77
N TRP A 128 -0.20 13.98 3.04
CA TRP A 128 -0.81 12.82 3.73
C TRP A 128 -0.17 12.53 5.09
N TRP A 129 0.64 13.46 5.62
CA TRP A 129 1.32 13.30 6.88
C TRP A 129 1.37 14.62 7.64
N ALA A 130 1.73 14.56 8.92
CA ALA A 130 1.87 15.76 9.72
C ALA A 130 2.97 16.67 9.17
N ASP A 131 2.73 17.97 9.23
CA ASP A 131 3.75 18.96 8.94
C ASP A 131 4.82 18.95 10.03
N LEU A 132 6.05 19.28 9.65
CA LEU A 132 7.16 19.38 10.56
C LEU A 132 7.76 20.79 10.47
N SER A 133 8.04 21.40 11.63
CA SER A 133 8.77 22.64 11.71
C SER A 133 9.96 22.44 12.65
N LEU A 134 11.17 22.82 12.22
CA LEU A 134 12.40 22.71 12.97
C LEU A 134 13.11 24.06 12.97
N SER A 135 13.34 24.63 14.15
CA SER A 135 14.06 25.89 14.30
C SER A 135 15.55 25.69 13.95
N TYR A 136 16.16 26.67 13.27
CA TYR A 136 17.58 26.61 12.96
C TYR A 136 18.48 26.56 14.20
N SER A 137 18.01 27.13 15.33
CA SER A 137 18.72 27.10 16.60
C SER A 137 18.79 25.71 17.26
N GLU A 138 17.94 24.79 16.83
CA GLU A 138 17.88 23.40 17.35
C GLU A 138 18.75 22.45 16.52
N ILE A 139 19.27 22.91 15.38
CA ILE A 139 20.05 22.05 14.48
C ILE A 139 21.49 22.00 14.92
N ASP A 140 21.96 20.83 15.34
CA ASP A 140 23.32 20.55 15.76
C ASP A 140 24.25 20.27 14.58
N THR A 141 23.79 19.42 13.64
CA THR A 141 24.58 19.01 12.47
C THR A 141 23.74 18.92 11.22
N ILE A 142 24.37 19.15 10.06
CA ILE A 142 23.78 18.98 8.74
C ILE A 142 24.76 18.22 7.86
N GLU A 143 24.26 17.18 7.19
CA GLU A 143 25.03 16.39 6.23
C GLU A 143 24.24 16.21 4.93
N TYR A 144 24.95 16.22 3.81
CA TYR A 144 24.40 15.84 2.53
C TYR A 144 24.89 14.44 2.17
N ARG A 145 23.95 13.55 1.82
CA ARG A 145 24.26 12.15 1.59
C ARG A 145 23.58 11.59 0.36
N SER A 146 24.31 10.76 -0.37
CA SER A 146 23.83 9.98 -1.48
C SER A 146 23.60 8.52 -1.07
N ASN A 147 22.56 7.91 -1.63
CA ASN A 147 22.28 6.47 -1.48
C ASN A 147 22.19 5.99 -0.02
N LEU A 148 21.44 6.70 0.80
CA LEU A 148 21.20 6.34 2.19
C LEU A 148 20.35 5.06 2.30
N ASP A 149 20.79 4.12 3.16
CA ASP A 149 19.91 3.03 3.57
C ASP A 149 18.87 3.57 4.57
N THR A 150 17.62 3.67 4.10
CA THR A 150 16.52 4.15 4.94
C THR A 150 16.04 3.10 5.95
N GLY A 151 16.46 1.84 5.84
CA GLY A 151 16.05 0.79 6.76
C GLY A 151 14.55 0.47 6.73
N MET A 152 13.96 0.21 7.88
CA MET A 152 12.57 -0.22 8.01
C MET A 152 11.71 0.88 8.63
N ARG A 153 10.52 1.12 8.06
CA ARG A 153 9.53 2.01 8.65
C ARG A 153 8.84 1.35 9.83
N THR A 154 8.89 1.99 10.99
CA THR A 154 8.23 1.54 12.22
C THR A 154 6.87 2.19 12.41
N ASN A 155 6.71 3.44 11.96
CA ASN A 155 5.43 4.17 11.98
C ASN A 155 5.39 5.20 10.85
N GLY A 156 4.22 5.47 10.27
CA GLY A 156 4.08 6.53 9.28
C GLY A 156 3.30 6.16 8.04
N PHE A 157 3.38 7.03 7.04
CA PHE A 157 2.72 6.88 5.74
C PHE A 157 3.71 6.44 4.66
N GLY A 158 3.30 5.44 3.87
CA GLY A 158 4.07 4.97 2.73
C GLY A 158 3.21 4.75 1.50
N SER A 159 3.70 5.22 0.38
CA SER A 159 3.02 5.12 -0.90
C SER A 159 4.01 4.86 -2.03
N ALA A 160 3.52 4.83 -3.28
CA ALA A 160 4.38 4.80 -4.45
C ALA A 160 5.23 6.09 -4.60
N ARG A 161 4.82 7.18 -3.93
CA ARG A 161 5.49 8.49 -4.01
C ARG A 161 6.28 8.86 -2.76
N PHE A 162 5.81 8.47 -1.57
CA PHE A 162 6.33 8.97 -0.29
C PHE A 162 6.74 7.87 0.67
N SER A 163 7.78 8.16 1.42
CA SER A 163 8.23 7.43 2.60
C SER A 163 8.32 8.43 3.75
N LEU A 164 7.28 8.50 4.61
CA LEU A 164 7.13 9.51 5.65
C LEU A 164 6.92 8.85 7.00
N GLY A 165 7.53 9.42 8.05
CA GLY A 165 7.31 9.02 9.43
C GLY A 165 8.56 8.53 10.15
N THR A 166 8.40 7.59 11.08
CA THR A 166 9.51 7.05 11.89
C THR A 166 10.09 5.81 11.22
N PHE A 167 11.39 5.80 11.07
CA PHE A 167 12.18 4.71 10.49
C PHE A 167 13.23 4.23 11.48
N CYS A 168 13.79 3.06 11.22
CA CYS A 168 14.90 2.50 11.98
C CYS A 168 15.90 1.85 11.04
N ASN A 169 17.17 2.21 11.15
CA ASN A 169 18.29 1.56 10.50
C ASN A 169 19.46 1.34 11.49
N ASP A 170 20.50 0.67 11.04
CA ASP A 170 21.66 0.34 11.89
C ASP A 170 22.53 1.57 12.20
N GLU A 171 22.44 2.62 11.37
CA GLU A 171 23.29 3.82 11.52
C GLU A 171 22.70 4.82 12.53
N PHE A 172 21.40 5.13 12.41
CA PHE A 172 20.74 6.18 13.21
C PHE A 172 19.90 5.63 14.35
N GLY A 173 19.68 4.31 14.38
CA GLY A 173 18.62 3.75 15.21
C GLY A 173 17.25 4.23 14.75
N SER A 174 16.43 4.74 15.68
CA SER A 174 15.12 5.31 15.36
C SER A 174 15.25 6.77 14.95
N TYR A 175 14.72 7.15 13.79
CA TYR A 175 14.82 8.50 13.23
C TYR A 175 13.55 8.88 12.45
N THR A 176 13.43 10.16 12.08
CA THR A 176 12.31 10.67 11.28
C THR A 176 12.72 10.84 9.82
N LEU A 177 11.92 10.30 8.89
CA LEU A 177 12.13 10.43 7.45
C LEU A 177 10.98 11.18 6.79
N TYR A 178 11.32 12.19 6.01
CA TYR A 178 10.45 12.87 5.05
C TYR A 178 11.09 12.77 3.68
N ALA A 179 10.69 11.78 2.89
CA ALA A 179 11.30 11.58 1.58
C ALA A 179 10.30 11.13 0.51
N TYR A 180 10.61 11.50 -0.72
CA TYR A 180 10.03 10.80 -1.87
C TYR A 180 10.62 9.39 -1.95
N THR A 181 9.81 8.41 -2.32
CA THR A 181 10.22 6.98 -2.38
C THR A 181 11.37 6.74 -3.38
N LYS A 182 11.51 7.62 -4.37
CA LYS A 182 12.58 7.55 -5.38
C LYS A 182 13.75 8.47 -5.09
N ALA A 183 13.78 9.13 -3.94
CA ALA A 183 14.91 9.99 -3.58
C ALA A 183 16.21 9.18 -3.53
N SER A 184 17.24 9.71 -4.15
CA SER A 184 18.61 9.17 -4.15
C SER A 184 19.58 10.01 -3.33
N GLU A 185 19.18 11.23 -3.02
CA GLU A 185 19.95 12.23 -2.29
C GLU A 185 19.16 12.68 -1.08
N PHE A 186 19.86 12.92 0.03
CA PHE A 186 19.25 13.20 1.31
C PHE A 186 20.00 14.29 2.07
N VAL A 187 19.25 15.12 2.78
CA VAL A 187 19.77 15.98 3.84
C VAL A 187 19.51 15.30 5.17
N VAL A 188 20.55 15.06 5.93
CA VAL A 188 20.50 14.48 7.27
C VAL A 188 20.75 15.59 8.28
N LEU A 189 19.77 15.82 9.15
CA LEU A 189 19.83 16.82 10.22
C LEU A 189 19.82 16.11 11.56
N THR A 190 20.66 16.58 12.49
CA THR A 190 20.55 16.20 13.90
C THR A 190 20.12 17.42 14.69
N ALA A 191 19.09 17.26 15.52
CA ALA A 191 18.56 18.29 16.40
C ALA A 191 18.13 17.67 17.73
N ASP A 192 18.62 18.16 18.84
CA ASP A 192 18.33 17.65 20.19
C ASP A 192 18.52 16.12 20.30
N GLY A 193 19.56 15.60 19.67
CA GLY A 193 19.86 14.16 19.65
C GLY A 193 18.89 13.31 18.82
N LYS A 194 18.02 13.91 18.02
CA LYS A 194 17.13 13.24 17.08
C LYS A 194 17.58 13.48 15.65
N THR A 195 17.50 12.45 14.82
CA THR A 195 17.85 12.55 13.40
C THR A 195 16.59 12.74 12.57
N LEU A 196 16.63 13.74 11.68
CA LEU A 196 15.67 14.02 10.64
C LEU A 196 16.34 13.85 9.27
N VAL A 197 15.74 13.09 8.40
CA VAL A 197 16.24 12.87 7.04
C VAL A 197 15.21 13.38 6.03
N ILE A 198 15.66 14.17 5.05
CA ILE A 198 14.83 14.78 4.02
C ILE A 198 15.35 14.35 2.66
N GLY A 199 14.46 13.89 1.77
CA GLY A 199 14.82 13.54 0.39
C GLY A 199 13.73 13.99 -0.58
N MET A 200 14.07 14.85 -1.51
CA MET A 200 13.13 15.36 -2.52
C MET A 200 13.05 14.42 -3.73
N ASP A 201 12.11 14.69 -4.62
CA ASP A 201 11.89 13.95 -5.86
C ASP A 201 13.04 14.08 -6.87
N GLU A 202 13.72 15.25 -6.87
CA GLU A 202 14.85 15.57 -7.71
C GLU A 202 16.10 15.84 -6.84
N PRO A 203 17.28 15.31 -7.20
CA PRO A 203 18.52 15.53 -6.44
C PRO A 203 18.86 17.03 -6.30
N GLU A 204 18.60 17.82 -7.33
CA GLU A 204 18.84 19.24 -7.38
C GLU A 204 18.06 19.97 -6.28
N ARG A 205 16.78 19.63 -6.08
CA ARG A 205 15.92 20.22 -5.04
C ARG A 205 16.42 19.85 -3.64
N THR A 206 16.89 18.60 -3.46
CA THR A 206 17.50 18.18 -2.20
C THR A 206 18.76 19.00 -1.91
N ARG A 207 19.55 19.28 -2.96
CA ARG A 207 20.77 20.09 -2.86
C ARG A 207 20.46 21.54 -2.53
N GLU A 208 19.47 22.13 -3.18
CA GLU A 208 19.01 23.50 -2.89
C GLU A 208 18.62 23.68 -1.43
N ILE A 209 17.87 22.73 -0.86
CA ILE A 209 17.49 22.75 0.56
C ILE A 209 18.74 22.69 1.44
N TYR A 210 19.70 21.82 1.14
CA TYR A 210 20.96 21.73 1.88
C TYR A 210 21.73 23.03 1.86
N ASP A 211 21.93 23.62 0.68
CA ASP A 211 22.70 24.85 0.49
C ASP A 211 22.02 26.05 1.19
N GLU A 212 20.68 26.11 1.14
CA GLU A 212 19.91 27.14 1.84
C GLU A 212 19.98 27.00 3.36
N LEU A 213 19.91 25.78 3.90
CA LEU A 213 20.05 25.52 5.33
C LEU A 213 21.45 25.94 5.83
N ILE A 214 22.51 25.58 5.13
CA ILE A 214 23.87 25.97 5.47
C ILE A 214 24.01 27.50 5.50
N ALA A 215 23.44 28.19 4.51
CA ALA A 215 23.50 29.65 4.43
C ALA A 215 22.75 30.35 5.59
N ARG A 216 21.73 29.70 6.18
CA ARG A 216 20.92 30.28 7.26
C ARG A 216 21.48 30.00 8.66
N ILE A 217 22.09 28.83 8.84
CA ILE A 217 22.65 28.44 10.15
C ILE A 217 23.99 29.11 10.44
N HIS A 218 24.75 29.44 9.40
CA HIS A 218 26.03 30.15 9.53
C HIS A 218 25.90 31.69 9.51
N ARG A 219 24.68 32.21 9.60
CA ARG A 219 24.41 33.64 9.81
C ARG A 219 24.25 33.95 11.28
#